data_792ce379ae700d7d37be17e0597cf565
#
_entry.id   792ce379ae700d7d37be17e0597cf565
#
_cell.length_a   1.000
_cell.length_b   1.000
_cell.length_c   1.000
_cell.angle_alpha   90.00
_cell.angle_beta   90.00
_cell.angle_gamma   90.00
#
_symmetry.space_group_name_H-M   'P 1'
#
loop_
_entity.id
_entity.type
_entity.pdbx_description
1 polymer ?
#
loop_
_entity_poly.entity_id
_entity_poly.type
_entity_poly.pdbx_seq_one_letter_code
_entity_poly.pdbx_strand_id
1 'polypeptide(L)'
;MSNDCIDPPPEEVPDEKRVKIAYPDVINGHAEGHFPIRKARISDVENLLELVNGFAAQNLMLPRGPQYIFENIRDYAVIVDDGRDSRIVACGSLHVLWNDMAEIRSMAIHPDYQKRGLGRRLADFLTEEAKQLRIKSIFTFTLSEDFFARLGFTRKLRDELPPKVWGECSRCPKYFKCDEVGMVLEI
;
A
#
# COMPACT_ATOMS: atom_id res chain seq x y z
N MET A 1 2.28 42.45 -23.79
CA MET A 1 2.25 42.80 -22.37
C MET A 1 1.66 41.58 -21.64
N SER A 2 2.51 40.66 -21.23
CA SER A 2 2.13 39.43 -20.50
C SER A 2 2.13 39.81 -19.01
N ASN A 3 0.97 39.75 -18.39
CA ASN A 3 0.85 39.79 -16.93
C ASN A 3 1.14 38.36 -16.42
N ASP A 4 2.36 38.14 -15.96
CA ASP A 4 2.71 36.98 -15.16
C ASP A 4 2.11 37.17 -13.76
N CYS A 5 0.91 36.60 -13.53
CA CYS A 5 0.40 36.42 -12.18
C CYS A 5 1.21 35.30 -11.52
N ILE A 6 2.28 35.67 -10.81
CA ILE A 6 2.95 34.79 -9.87
C ILE A 6 2.14 34.84 -8.58
N ASP A 7 1.46 33.74 -8.26
CA ASP A 7 0.80 33.59 -6.97
C ASP A 7 1.85 33.69 -5.85
N PRO A 8 1.55 34.43 -4.76
CA PRO A 8 2.46 34.48 -3.62
C PRO A 8 2.63 33.05 -3.02
N PRO A 9 3.81 32.75 -2.46
CA PRO A 9 4.02 31.46 -1.80
C PRO A 9 2.98 31.28 -0.69
N PRO A 10 2.48 30.03 -0.47
CA PRO A 10 1.51 29.76 0.56
C PRO A 10 2.04 30.16 1.94
N GLU A 11 1.24 30.87 2.72
CA GLU A 11 1.57 31.19 4.12
C GLU A 11 1.87 29.92 4.91
N GLU A 12 2.99 29.94 5.62
CA GLU A 12 3.34 28.84 6.54
C GLU A 12 2.25 28.74 7.62
N VAL A 13 1.56 27.61 7.66
CA VAL A 13 0.57 27.32 8.69
C VAL A 13 1.31 27.11 10.03
N PRO A 14 1.02 27.91 11.08
CA PRO A 14 1.64 27.76 12.39
C PRO A 14 1.44 26.33 12.93
N ASP A 15 2.46 25.80 13.60
CA ASP A 15 2.49 24.40 14.11
C ASP A 15 1.30 24.08 15.05
N GLU A 16 0.76 25.07 15.73
CA GLU A 16 -0.40 24.96 16.63
C GLU A 16 -1.72 24.65 15.91
N LYS A 17 -1.81 24.88 14.61
CA LYS A 17 -3.00 24.60 13.76
C LYS A 17 -2.87 23.31 12.95
N ARG A 18 -1.76 22.61 13.04
CA ARG A 18 -1.60 21.30 12.39
C ARG A 18 -2.41 20.26 13.15
N VAL A 19 -3.44 19.75 12.52
CA VAL A 19 -4.17 18.58 13.04
C VAL A 19 -3.19 17.41 13.14
N LYS A 20 -2.82 17.03 14.35
CA LYS A 20 -2.05 15.81 14.60
C LYS A 20 -2.97 14.63 14.35
N ILE A 21 -2.89 14.06 13.15
CA ILE A 21 -3.50 12.76 12.88
C ILE A 21 -2.60 11.75 13.60
N ALA A 22 -3.09 11.21 14.71
CA ALA A 22 -2.41 10.11 15.39
C ALA A 22 -2.56 8.85 14.52
N TYR A 23 -1.53 8.53 13.74
CA TYR A 23 -1.38 7.18 13.21
C TYR A 23 -0.90 6.30 14.36
N PRO A 24 -1.35 5.03 14.45
CA PRO A 24 -0.88 4.14 15.51
C PRO A 24 0.65 4.12 15.49
N ASP A 25 1.23 4.48 16.62
CA ASP A 25 2.67 4.48 16.82
C ASP A 25 3.19 3.05 16.59
N VAL A 26 4.16 2.95 15.69
CA VAL A 26 5.11 1.85 15.47
C VAL A 26 4.84 0.59 16.30
N ILE A 27 4.31 -0.44 15.67
CA ILE A 27 4.27 -1.78 16.26
C ILE A 27 5.72 -2.29 16.32
N ASN A 28 6.35 -2.12 17.50
CA ASN A 28 7.71 -2.57 17.79
C ASN A 28 7.76 -4.10 17.84
N GLY A 29 8.17 -4.74 16.76
CA GLY A 29 8.53 -6.15 16.71
C GLY A 29 10.02 -6.31 16.43
N HIS A 30 10.71 -7.07 17.26
CA HIS A 30 12.16 -7.30 17.22
C HIS A 30 12.63 -7.87 15.88
N ALA A 31 13.27 -7.04 15.06
CA ALA A 31 14.21 -7.45 14.03
C ALA A 31 15.49 -6.63 14.29
N GLU A 32 16.67 -7.25 14.18
CA GLU A 32 17.92 -6.52 14.20
C GLU A 32 17.91 -5.50 13.05
N GLY A 33 17.87 -4.23 13.39
CA GLY A 33 17.63 -3.10 12.48
C GLY A 33 16.31 -2.39 12.82
N HIS A 34 16.36 -1.06 12.85
CA HIS A 34 15.17 -0.25 13.08
C HIS A 34 14.44 -0.07 11.74
N PHE A 35 13.28 -0.72 11.60
CA PHE A 35 12.43 -0.69 10.40
C PHE A 35 11.06 -0.07 10.73
N PRO A 36 10.96 1.26 10.89
CA PRO A 36 9.69 1.92 11.17
C PRO A 36 8.71 1.78 10.00
N ILE A 37 7.43 1.64 10.35
CA ILE A 37 6.33 1.68 9.39
C ILE A 37 5.65 3.04 9.53
N ARG A 38 5.33 3.67 8.41
CA ARG A 38 4.59 4.92 8.34
C ARG A 38 3.77 5.05 7.06
N LYS A 39 2.84 5.98 7.04
CA LYS A 39 2.18 6.37 5.80
C LYS A 39 3.19 7.02 4.84
N ALA A 40 2.98 6.79 3.56
CA ALA A 40 3.82 7.37 2.52
C ALA A 40 3.69 8.90 2.44
N ARG A 41 4.75 9.55 1.98
CA ARG A 41 4.85 10.99 1.75
C ARG A 41 5.10 11.26 0.27
N ILE A 42 4.88 12.48 -0.17
CA ILE A 42 5.15 12.89 -1.55
C ILE A 42 6.62 12.62 -1.94
N SER A 43 7.56 12.83 -1.01
CA SER A 43 8.99 12.54 -1.23
C SER A 43 9.31 11.07 -1.44
N ASP A 44 8.38 10.15 -1.15
CA ASP A 44 8.59 8.71 -1.28
C ASP A 44 8.25 8.18 -2.68
N VAL A 45 7.62 9.00 -3.54
CA VAL A 45 7.03 8.56 -4.82
C VAL A 45 8.06 7.89 -5.74
N GLU A 46 9.27 8.44 -5.86
CA GLU A 46 10.32 7.85 -6.70
C GLU A 46 10.73 6.47 -6.21
N ASN A 47 10.97 6.32 -4.90
CA ASN A 47 11.32 5.03 -4.29
C ASN A 47 10.16 4.02 -4.36
N LEU A 48 8.92 4.47 -4.24
CA LEU A 48 7.73 3.62 -4.43
C LEU A 48 7.64 3.10 -5.85
N LEU A 49 7.86 3.99 -6.85
CA LEU A 49 7.85 3.60 -8.26
C LEU A 49 8.96 2.60 -8.57
N GLU A 50 10.18 2.82 -8.05
CA GLU A 50 11.29 1.89 -8.22
C GLU A 50 10.94 0.51 -7.66
N LEU A 51 10.46 0.45 -6.41
CA LEU A 51 10.15 -0.80 -5.75
C LEU A 51 8.99 -1.55 -6.44
N VAL A 52 7.86 -0.87 -6.70
CA VAL A 52 6.68 -1.48 -7.33
C VAL A 52 7.00 -1.94 -8.76
N ASN A 53 7.63 -1.07 -9.56
CA ASN A 53 7.90 -1.38 -10.96
C ASN A 53 9.05 -2.39 -11.12
N GLY A 54 9.94 -2.53 -10.15
CA GLY A 54 10.91 -3.62 -10.09
C GLY A 54 10.26 -5.01 -10.00
N PHE A 55 9.16 -5.13 -9.26
CA PHE A 55 8.33 -6.36 -9.21
C PHE A 55 7.45 -6.48 -10.47
N ALA A 56 6.90 -5.38 -10.98
CA ALA A 56 6.09 -5.39 -12.19
C ALA A 56 6.89 -5.86 -13.42
N ALA A 57 8.16 -5.48 -13.53
CA ALA A 57 9.07 -5.95 -14.58
C ALA A 57 9.28 -7.48 -14.57
N GLN A 58 9.05 -8.11 -13.41
CA GLN A 58 9.09 -9.57 -13.24
C GLN A 58 7.68 -10.22 -13.39
N ASN A 59 6.66 -9.47 -13.81
CA ASN A 59 5.26 -9.90 -13.90
C ASN A 59 4.63 -10.35 -12.57
N LEU A 60 5.15 -9.86 -11.44
CA LEU A 60 4.66 -10.20 -10.11
C LEU A 60 3.58 -9.26 -9.59
N MET A 61 3.37 -8.11 -10.24
CA MET A 61 2.29 -7.16 -9.98
C MET A 61 2.05 -6.24 -11.18
N LEU A 62 1.02 -5.42 -11.12
CA LEU A 62 0.75 -4.42 -12.15
C LEU A 62 1.72 -3.23 -12.02
N PRO A 63 2.23 -2.69 -13.15
CA PRO A 63 3.05 -1.49 -13.11
C PRO A 63 2.22 -0.27 -12.69
N ARG A 64 2.88 0.69 -12.05
CA ARG A 64 2.28 1.95 -11.63
C ARG A 64 3.01 3.12 -12.27
N GLY A 65 2.25 4.08 -12.80
CA GLY A 65 2.80 5.35 -13.25
C GLY A 65 2.89 6.38 -12.12
N PRO A 66 3.68 7.46 -12.28
CA PRO A 66 3.80 8.51 -11.27
C PRO A 66 2.46 9.11 -10.87
N GLN A 67 1.60 9.43 -11.82
CA GLN A 67 0.28 9.99 -11.57
C GLN A 67 -0.56 9.08 -10.65
N TYR A 68 -0.56 7.77 -10.89
CA TYR A 68 -1.29 6.82 -10.06
C TYR A 68 -0.80 6.87 -8.60
N ILE A 69 0.53 6.89 -8.38
CA ILE A 69 1.08 6.95 -7.02
C ILE A 69 0.73 8.28 -6.36
N PHE A 70 0.83 9.42 -7.07
CA PHE A 70 0.47 10.73 -6.51
C PHE A 70 -1.00 10.80 -6.10
N GLU A 71 -1.92 10.34 -6.94
CA GLU A 71 -3.35 10.36 -6.67
C GLU A 71 -3.75 9.45 -5.48
N ASN A 72 -3.01 8.35 -5.28
CA ASN A 72 -3.28 7.34 -4.23
C ASN A 72 -2.23 7.34 -3.11
N ILE A 73 -1.42 8.39 -2.96
CA ILE A 73 -0.30 8.42 -2.01
C ILE A 73 -0.74 8.16 -0.57
N ARG A 74 -1.95 8.58 -0.21
CA ARG A 74 -2.49 8.41 1.14
C ARG A 74 -2.88 6.97 1.46
N ASP A 75 -3.11 6.14 0.45
CA ASP A 75 -3.40 4.72 0.60
C ASP A 75 -2.13 3.94 1.00
N TYR A 76 -0.96 4.43 0.58
CA TYR A 76 0.30 3.73 0.78
C TYR A 76 0.85 3.85 2.20
N ALA A 77 1.36 2.72 2.69
CA ALA A 77 2.26 2.62 3.83
C ALA A 77 3.61 2.10 3.38
N VAL A 78 4.67 2.52 4.05
CA VAL A 78 6.05 2.16 3.76
C VAL A 78 6.78 1.70 5.00
N ILE A 79 7.71 0.76 4.83
CA ILE A 79 8.73 0.41 5.82
C ILE A 79 10.05 0.99 5.35
N VAL A 80 10.73 1.68 6.25
CA VAL A 80 11.98 2.38 5.99
C VAL A 80 13.12 1.68 6.72
N ASP A 81 14.30 1.56 6.09
CA ASP A 81 15.54 1.18 6.76
C ASP A 81 16.24 2.47 7.22
N ASP A 82 16.09 2.83 8.50
CA ASP A 82 16.70 4.05 9.06
C ASP A 82 18.23 3.98 9.11
N GLY A 83 18.81 2.77 9.04
CA GLY A 83 20.27 2.57 9.03
C GLY A 83 20.91 2.82 7.65
N ARG A 84 20.11 3.00 6.57
CA ARG A 84 20.58 3.19 5.20
C ARG A 84 19.81 4.30 4.49
N ASP A 85 20.19 5.54 4.72
CA ASP A 85 19.66 6.74 4.05
C ASP A 85 18.13 6.80 3.98
N SER A 86 17.45 6.24 4.99
CA SER A 86 15.98 6.16 5.05
C SER A 86 15.35 5.50 3.81
N ARG A 87 16.01 4.46 3.28
CA ARG A 87 15.56 3.75 2.08
C ARG A 87 14.25 3.02 2.36
N ILE A 88 13.28 3.13 1.44
CA ILE A 88 12.06 2.32 1.48
C ILE A 88 12.40 0.88 1.10
N VAL A 89 12.13 -0.05 2.01
CA VAL A 89 12.41 -1.48 1.84
C VAL A 89 11.16 -2.32 1.70
N ALA A 90 10.00 -1.74 2.00
CA ALA A 90 8.70 -2.37 1.75
C ALA A 90 7.63 -1.31 1.54
N CYS A 91 6.61 -1.64 0.76
CA CYS A 91 5.42 -0.84 0.60
C CYS A 91 4.18 -1.72 0.43
N GLY A 92 3.01 -1.13 0.67
CA GLY A 92 1.70 -1.69 0.37
C GLY A 92 0.67 -0.59 0.48
N SER A 93 -0.50 -0.77 -0.13
CA SER A 93 -1.57 0.21 -0.05
C SER A 93 -2.88 -0.43 0.42
N LEU A 94 -3.68 0.33 1.19
CA LEU A 94 -5.05 0.02 1.54
C LEU A 94 -5.97 0.92 0.75
N HIS A 95 -6.59 0.38 -0.30
CA HIS A 95 -7.48 1.13 -1.17
C HIS A 95 -8.94 0.89 -0.78
N VAL A 96 -9.62 1.93 -0.30
CA VAL A 96 -11.03 1.85 0.05
C VAL A 96 -11.88 1.84 -1.21
N LEU A 97 -12.68 0.79 -1.39
CA LEU A 97 -13.54 0.63 -2.57
C LEU A 97 -15.01 0.95 -2.29
N TRP A 98 -15.44 0.69 -1.05
CA TRP A 98 -16.81 0.94 -0.65
C TRP A 98 -16.89 1.23 0.86
N ASN A 99 -18.10 1.45 1.37
CA ASN A 99 -18.34 1.76 2.78
C ASN A 99 -17.90 0.68 3.78
N ASP A 100 -17.70 -0.55 3.33
CA ASP A 100 -17.41 -1.70 4.16
C ASP A 100 -16.27 -2.58 3.62
N MET A 101 -15.65 -2.20 2.49
CA MET A 101 -14.67 -3.02 1.79
C MET A 101 -13.45 -2.22 1.33
N ALA A 102 -12.27 -2.77 1.56
CA ALA A 102 -11.00 -2.25 1.06
C ALA A 102 -10.14 -3.35 0.44
N GLU A 103 -9.17 -2.95 -0.37
CA GLU A 103 -8.21 -3.85 -1.01
C GLU A 103 -6.79 -3.55 -0.58
N ILE A 104 -6.04 -4.58 -0.20
CA ILE A 104 -4.59 -4.50 -0.08
C ILE A 104 -3.99 -4.69 -1.47
N ARG A 105 -3.25 -3.67 -1.94
CA ARG A 105 -2.62 -3.59 -3.26
C ARG A 105 -1.13 -3.29 -3.18
N SER A 106 -0.42 -3.58 -4.27
CA SER A 106 0.98 -3.17 -4.48
C SER A 106 1.88 -3.52 -3.30
N MET A 107 1.64 -4.67 -2.66
CA MET A 107 2.42 -5.12 -1.52
C MET A 107 3.74 -5.71 -1.99
N ALA A 108 4.84 -5.01 -1.71
CA ALA A 108 6.19 -5.34 -2.17
C ALA A 108 7.18 -5.24 -1.01
N ILE A 109 8.06 -6.26 -0.89
CA ILE A 109 9.18 -6.28 0.06
C ILE A 109 10.46 -6.46 -0.75
N HIS A 110 11.39 -5.51 -0.65
CA HIS A 110 12.68 -5.58 -1.34
C HIS A 110 13.35 -6.94 -1.10
N PRO A 111 13.92 -7.61 -2.13
CA PRO A 111 14.44 -8.98 -2.02
C PRO A 111 15.40 -9.20 -0.84
N ASP A 112 16.32 -8.26 -0.60
CA ASP A 112 17.31 -8.34 0.49
C ASP A 112 16.69 -8.26 1.90
N TYR A 113 15.41 -7.86 1.99
CA TYR A 113 14.70 -7.66 3.25
C TYR A 113 13.56 -8.66 3.46
N GLN A 114 13.39 -9.59 2.53
CA GLN A 114 12.41 -10.67 2.66
C GLN A 114 12.77 -11.63 3.81
N LYS A 115 11.79 -12.44 4.25
CA LYS A 115 11.93 -13.44 5.33
C LYS A 115 12.29 -12.84 6.71
N ARG A 116 12.18 -11.53 6.88
CA ARG A 116 12.41 -10.82 8.16
C ARG A 116 11.12 -10.42 8.87
N GLY A 117 9.98 -10.96 8.46
CA GLY A 117 8.67 -10.62 9.05
C GLY A 117 8.07 -9.28 8.60
N LEU A 118 8.77 -8.50 7.74
CA LEU A 118 8.33 -7.16 7.33
C LEU A 118 6.99 -7.20 6.59
N GLY A 119 6.74 -8.22 5.76
CA GLY A 119 5.47 -8.37 5.06
C GLY A 119 4.30 -8.53 6.02
N ARG A 120 4.45 -9.35 7.08
CA ARG A 120 3.41 -9.50 8.10
C ARG A 120 3.16 -8.19 8.82
N ARG A 121 4.21 -7.50 9.28
CA ARG A 121 4.09 -6.22 9.96
C ARG A 121 3.36 -5.17 9.11
N LEU A 122 3.66 -5.13 7.81
CA LEU A 122 3.00 -4.22 6.88
C LEU A 122 1.52 -4.56 6.69
N ALA A 123 1.19 -5.84 6.53
CA ALA A 123 -0.20 -6.29 6.41
C ALA A 123 -0.98 -6.02 7.71
N ASP A 124 -0.39 -6.27 8.88
CA ASP A 124 -1.00 -5.96 10.19
C ASP A 124 -1.27 -4.45 10.32
N PHE A 125 -0.34 -3.59 9.89
CA PHE A 125 -0.52 -2.13 9.87
C PHE A 125 -1.68 -1.69 8.99
N LEU A 126 -1.78 -2.22 7.75
CA LEU A 126 -2.88 -1.90 6.83
C LEU A 126 -4.23 -2.45 7.34
N THR A 127 -4.22 -3.62 7.98
CA THR A 127 -5.41 -4.21 8.59
C THR A 127 -5.90 -3.35 9.76
N GLU A 128 -4.99 -2.84 10.58
CA GLU A 128 -5.36 -1.95 11.68
C GLU A 128 -5.92 -0.61 11.18
N GLU A 129 -5.35 -0.06 10.11
CA GLU A 129 -5.91 1.12 9.43
C GLU A 129 -7.34 0.85 8.92
N ALA A 130 -7.59 -0.31 8.33
CA ALA A 130 -8.93 -0.71 7.87
C ALA A 130 -9.93 -0.76 9.02
N LYS A 131 -9.56 -1.30 10.19
CA LYS A 131 -10.39 -1.32 11.40
C LYS A 131 -10.72 0.10 11.88
N GLN A 132 -9.73 1.00 11.90
CA GLN A 132 -9.94 2.40 12.28
C GLN A 132 -10.92 3.11 11.33
N LEU A 133 -10.90 2.76 10.05
CA LEU A 133 -11.86 3.22 9.04
C LEU A 133 -13.22 2.51 9.13
N ARG A 134 -13.39 1.54 10.06
CA ARG A 134 -14.59 0.72 10.21
C ARG A 134 -14.93 -0.09 8.95
N ILE A 135 -13.93 -0.50 8.19
CA ILE A 135 -14.04 -1.47 7.10
C ILE A 135 -14.37 -2.83 7.72
N LYS A 136 -15.22 -3.61 7.07
CA LYS A 136 -15.63 -4.93 7.55
C LYS A 136 -14.88 -6.07 6.89
N SER A 137 -14.44 -5.85 5.65
CA SER A 137 -13.70 -6.86 4.91
C SER A 137 -12.57 -6.26 4.09
N ILE A 138 -11.44 -6.95 4.09
CA ILE A 138 -10.28 -6.64 3.25
C ILE A 138 -10.12 -7.78 2.26
N PHE A 139 -9.98 -7.45 0.97
CA PHE A 139 -9.60 -8.45 -0.01
C PHE A 139 -8.26 -8.11 -0.67
N THR A 140 -7.70 -9.06 -1.38
CA THR A 140 -6.51 -8.90 -2.20
C THR A 140 -6.55 -9.89 -3.36
N PHE A 141 -5.94 -9.52 -4.50
CA PHE A 141 -5.55 -10.45 -5.53
C PHE A 141 -4.05 -10.71 -5.41
N THR A 142 -3.63 -11.97 -5.37
CA THR A 142 -2.27 -12.32 -5.04
C THR A 142 -1.78 -13.58 -5.73
N LEU A 143 -0.46 -13.61 -6.01
CA LEU A 143 0.29 -14.83 -6.37
C LEU A 143 0.82 -15.57 -5.11
N SER A 144 0.69 -14.98 -3.92
CA SER A 144 1.24 -15.48 -2.66
C SER A 144 0.15 -15.94 -1.69
N GLU A 145 -0.67 -16.90 -2.14
CA GLU A 145 -1.80 -17.44 -1.37
C GLU A 145 -1.39 -17.86 0.05
N ASP A 146 -0.32 -18.64 0.20
CA ASP A 146 0.16 -19.12 1.50
C ASP A 146 0.52 -17.99 2.47
N PHE A 147 1.03 -16.87 1.95
CA PHE A 147 1.37 -15.72 2.79
C PHE A 147 0.09 -15.11 3.39
N PHE A 148 -0.91 -14.85 2.57
CA PHE A 148 -2.18 -14.26 3.04
C PHE A 148 -3.01 -15.23 3.87
N ALA A 149 -2.97 -16.54 3.57
CA ALA A 149 -3.61 -17.57 4.40
C ALA A 149 -3.07 -17.56 5.84
N ARG A 150 -1.74 -17.39 6.02
CA ARG A 150 -1.13 -17.25 7.37
C ARG A 150 -1.50 -15.94 8.09
N LEU A 151 -2.06 -14.98 7.39
CA LEU A 151 -2.62 -13.75 7.96
C LEU A 151 -4.12 -13.86 8.28
N GLY A 152 -4.73 -15.01 8.00
CA GLY A 152 -6.14 -15.27 8.25
C GLY A 152 -7.06 -14.99 7.06
N PHE A 153 -6.52 -14.64 5.91
CA PHE A 153 -7.31 -14.51 4.69
C PHE A 153 -7.77 -15.88 4.20
N THR A 154 -9.00 -15.94 3.69
CA THR A 154 -9.59 -17.12 3.07
C THR A 154 -9.74 -16.91 1.57
N ARG A 155 -9.46 -17.97 0.80
CA ARG A 155 -9.63 -17.94 -0.65
C ARG A 155 -11.11 -17.77 -1.00
N LYS A 156 -11.39 -16.93 -1.99
CA LYS A 156 -12.70 -16.73 -2.60
C LYS A 156 -12.62 -16.93 -4.10
N LEU A 157 -13.67 -17.52 -4.66
CA LEU A 157 -13.81 -17.57 -6.10
C LEU A 157 -14.03 -16.17 -6.64
N ARG A 158 -13.61 -15.97 -7.88
CA ARG A 158 -13.62 -14.66 -8.53
C ARG A 158 -15.03 -14.08 -8.65
N ASP A 159 -16.01 -14.91 -8.90
CA ASP A 159 -17.44 -14.58 -9.03
C ASP A 159 -18.13 -14.34 -7.67
N GLU A 160 -17.50 -14.74 -6.57
CA GLU A 160 -17.98 -14.43 -5.21
C GLU A 160 -17.57 -13.02 -4.75
N LEU A 161 -16.64 -12.37 -5.46
CA LEU A 161 -16.20 -11.02 -5.17
C LEU A 161 -17.11 -10.00 -5.86
N PRO A 162 -17.43 -8.86 -5.21
CA PRO A 162 -18.30 -7.86 -5.79
C PRO A 162 -17.77 -7.33 -7.14
N PRO A 163 -18.62 -7.01 -8.12
CA PRO A 163 -18.19 -6.49 -9.42
C PRO A 163 -17.28 -5.25 -9.36
N LYS A 164 -17.31 -4.50 -8.26
CA LYS A 164 -16.45 -3.32 -8.04
C LYS A 164 -14.97 -3.65 -7.96
N VAL A 165 -14.61 -4.85 -7.50
CA VAL A 165 -13.21 -5.30 -7.42
C VAL A 165 -12.58 -5.47 -8.81
N TRP A 166 -13.39 -5.48 -9.87
CA TRP A 166 -12.96 -5.70 -11.24
C TRP A 166 -12.43 -4.46 -11.97
N GLY A 167 -12.48 -3.28 -11.37
CA GLY A 167 -12.10 -2.02 -12.03
C GLY A 167 -10.69 -2.02 -12.62
N GLU A 168 -9.70 -2.57 -11.91
CA GLU A 168 -8.34 -2.73 -12.43
C GLU A 168 -8.18 -4.02 -13.25
N CYS A 169 -8.83 -5.11 -12.85
CA CYS A 169 -8.76 -6.38 -13.56
C CYS A 169 -9.21 -6.26 -15.00
N SER A 170 -10.25 -5.48 -15.30
CA SER A 170 -10.74 -5.26 -16.67
C SER A 170 -9.69 -4.63 -17.60
N ARG A 171 -8.70 -3.94 -17.05
CA ARG A 171 -7.59 -3.30 -17.79
C ARG A 171 -6.28 -4.10 -17.70
N CYS A 172 -6.28 -5.21 -16.98
CA CYS A 172 -5.09 -6.02 -16.77
C CYS A 172 -4.76 -6.83 -18.04
N PRO A 173 -3.52 -6.82 -18.53
CA PRO A 173 -3.10 -7.65 -19.66
C PRO A 173 -3.31 -9.15 -19.43
N LYS A 174 -3.31 -9.59 -18.16
CA LYS A 174 -3.54 -10.99 -17.76
C LYS A 174 -5.00 -11.33 -17.52
N TYR A 175 -5.97 -10.47 -17.85
CA TYR A 175 -7.39 -10.67 -17.50
C TYR A 175 -7.94 -12.05 -17.84
N PHE A 176 -7.65 -12.55 -19.07
CA PHE A 176 -8.13 -13.86 -19.53
C PHE A 176 -7.29 -15.06 -19.06
N LYS A 177 -6.08 -14.82 -18.54
CA LYS A 177 -5.14 -15.83 -18.03
C LYS A 177 -4.56 -15.39 -16.70
N CYS A 178 -5.41 -14.88 -15.82
CA CYS A 178 -5.00 -14.41 -14.50
C CYS A 178 -4.57 -15.61 -13.65
N ASP A 179 -3.39 -15.50 -13.10
CA ASP A 179 -2.76 -16.48 -12.21
C ASP A 179 -2.88 -16.09 -10.72
N GLU A 180 -3.46 -14.93 -10.44
CA GLU A 180 -3.73 -14.49 -9.08
C GLU A 180 -5.00 -15.13 -8.50
N VAL A 181 -4.99 -15.37 -7.20
CA VAL A 181 -6.16 -15.81 -6.42
C VAL A 181 -6.75 -14.65 -5.63
N GLY A 182 -8.08 -14.63 -5.54
CA GLY A 182 -8.78 -13.70 -4.67
C GLY A 182 -8.82 -14.23 -3.25
N MET A 183 -8.46 -13.39 -2.29
CA MET A 183 -8.49 -13.74 -0.87
C MET A 183 -9.18 -12.65 -0.07
N VAL A 184 -9.91 -13.01 0.99
CA VAL A 184 -10.70 -12.10 1.83
C VAL A 184 -10.40 -12.35 3.30
N LEU A 185 -10.29 -11.27 4.06
CA LEU A 185 -10.24 -11.24 5.52
C LEU A 185 -11.43 -10.42 6.03
N GLU A 186 -12.28 -11.05 6.85
CA GLU A 186 -13.31 -10.35 7.63
C GLU A 186 -12.71 -9.81 8.92
N ILE A 187 -12.98 -8.54 9.26
CA ILE A 187 -12.37 -7.83 10.40
C ILE A 187 -13.40 -7.11 11.29
#